data_18f7f4bca6bcb8af6e1fe459951fa4be
#
_entry.id   18f7f4bca6bcb8af6e1fe459951fa4be
#
_cell.length_a   1.000
_cell.length_b   1.000
_cell.length_c   1.000
_cell.angle_alpha   90.00
_cell.angle_beta   90.00
_cell.angle_gamma   90.00
#
_symmetry.space_group_name_H-M   'P 1'
#
loop_
_entity.id
_entity.type
_entity.pdbx_description
1 polymer ?
#
loop_
_entity_poly.entity_id
_entity_poly.type
_entity_poly.pdbx_seq_one_letter_code
_entity_poly.pdbx_strand_id
1 'polypeptide(L)'
;MKMPEVMEKYTFKDFKSDQEVRWCPGCGDYSVLAALQKTLPAVCEEKGIGKEKVVVVSGIGCSSRLPYYMNTYGFHSIHGRATAIATGIKVANPELCVWQASGDGDALAIGGNHFIHAIRRNVDINI
;
A
#
# COMPACT_ATOMS: atom_id res chain seq x y z
N MET A 1 31.63 -14.40 8.30
CA MET A 1 31.34 -12.98 8.56
C MET A 1 30.57 -12.47 7.34
N LYS A 2 29.23 -12.38 7.40
CA LYS A 2 28.45 -11.78 6.32
C LYS A 2 28.75 -10.29 6.32
N MET A 3 29.25 -9.76 5.21
CA MET A 3 29.35 -8.32 5.01
C MET A 3 27.91 -7.75 5.16
N PRO A 4 27.72 -6.58 5.81
CA PRO A 4 26.43 -5.94 5.83
C PRO A 4 26.03 -5.67 4.38
N GLU A 5 24.86 -6.19 3.97
CA GLU A 5 24.24 -5.81 2.71
C GLU A 5 24.12 -4.30 2.71
N VAL A 6 24.77 -3.65 1.76
CA VAL A 6 24.60 -2.20 1.54
C VAL A 6 23.16 -2.03 1.14
N MET A 7 22.33 -1.55 2.09
CA MET A 7 20.94 -1.22 1.79
C MET A 7 20.90 -0.19 0.67
N GLU A 8 20.27 -0.55 -0.42
CA GLU A 8 20.05 0.37 -1.54
C GLU A 8 19.28 1.58 -1.05
N LYS A 9 19.83 2.76 -1.26
CA LYS A 9 19.15 4.00 -0.86
C LYS A 9 18.13 4.37 -1.92
N TYR A 10 16.86 4.06 -1.65
CA TYR A 10 15.75 4.38 -2.53
C TYR A 10 15.45 5.88 -2.60
N THR A 11 14.94 6.30 -3.72
CA THR A 11 14.36 7.62 -3.98
C THR A 11 12.88 7.47 -4.32
N PHE A 12 12.13 8.56 -4.37
CA PHE A 12 10.71 8.51 -4.77
C PHE A 12 10.49 7.93 -6.18
N LYS A 13 11.49 8.07 -7.06
CA LYS A 13 11.43 7.56 -8.44
C LYS A 13 11.40 6.03 -8.49
N ASP A 14 12.02 5.37 -7.52
CA ASP A 14 12.08 3.91 -7.43
C ASP A 14 10.71 3.30 -7.11
N PHE A 15 9.80 4.11 -6.55
CA PHE A 15 8.42 3.73 -6.23
C PHE A 15 7.40 4.18 -7.28
N LYS A 16 7.83 4.82 -8.34
CA LYS A 16 6.96 5.26 -9.43
C LYS A 16 6.88 4.19 -10.51
N SER A 17 5.66 3.76 -10.88
CA SER A 17 5.47 2.84 -12.02
C SER A 17 5.59 3.57 -13.36
N ASP A 18 5.61 2.82 -14.43
CA ASP A 18 5.59 3.31 -15.82
C ASP A 18 4.17 3.64 -16.33
N GLN A 19 3.15 3.46 -15.49
CA GLN A 19 1.76 3.66 -15.87
C GLN A 19 1.37 5.14 -15.84
N GLU A 20 0.61 5.55 -16.85
CA GLU A 20 0.01 6.87 -16.88
C GLU A 20 -1.09 7.02 -15.81
N VAL A 21 -0.98 8.05 -14.98
CA VAL A 21 -1.98 8.32 -13.94
C VAL A 21 -3.24 8.91 -14.57
N ARG A 22 -4.39 8.29 -14.31
CA ARG A 22 -5.67 8.59 -14.97
C ARG A 22 -6.76 9.11 -14.03
N TRP A 23 -6.38 9.83 -13.00
CA TRP A 23 -7.35 10.57 -12.19
C TRP A 23 -7.74 11.88 -12.83
N CYS A 24 -8.87 12.44 -12.40
CA CYS A 24 -9.34 13.73 -12.88
C CYS A 24 -8.35 14.87 -12.55
N PRO A 25 -8.26 15.91 -13.36
CA PRO A 25 -7.47 17.09 -13.05
C PRO A 25 -7.88 17.68 -11.70
N GLY A 26 -6.91 17.96 -10.81
CA GLY A 26 -7.17 18.50 -9.48
C GLY A 26 -7.64 17.49 -8.44
N CYS A 27 -7.69 16.21 -8.76
CA CYS A 27 -8.05 15.16 -7.80
C CYS A 27 -7.01 15.05 -6.68
N GLY A 28 -7.47 14.91 -5.41
CA GLY A 28 -6.62 14.73 -4.25
C GLY A 28 -5.79 13.45 -4.27
N ASP A 29 -6.19 12.43 -5.03
CA ASP A 29 -5.47 11.17 -5.16
C ASP A 29 -4.04 11.34 -5.71
N TYR A 30 -3.79 12.37 -6.54
CA TYR A 30 -2.43 12.73 -6.96
C TYR A 30 -1.52 13.08 -5.77
N SER A 31 -2.07 13.79 -4.78
CA SER A 31 -1.32 14.15 -3.58
C SER A 31 -1.05 12.94 -2.68
N VAL A 32 -2.02 12.04 -2.57
CA VAL A 32 -1.87 10.78 -1.82
C VAL A 32 -0.80 9.90 -2.45
N LEU A 33 -0.82 9.72 -3.78
CA LEU A 33 0.20 8.98 -4.51
C LEU A 33 1.59 9.58 -4.31
N ALA A 34 1.71 10.90 -4.48
CA ALA A 34 2.98 11.59 -4.31
C ALA A 34 3.51 11.50 -2.88
N ALA A 35 2.64 11.60 -1.88
CA ALA A 35 2.99 11.45 -0.48
C ALA A 35 3.54 10.04 -0.20
N LEU A 36 2.85 8.99 -0.66
CA LEU A 36 3.28 7.62 -0.46
C LEU A 36 4.63 7.35 -1.13
N GLN A 37 4.80 7.74 -2.40
CA GLN A 37 6.06 7.59 -3.13
C GLN A 37 7.24 8.29 -2.47
N LYS A 38 7.00 9.45 -1.83
CA LYS A 38 8.04 10.21 -1.11
C LYS A 38 8.35 9.63 0.27
N THR A 39 7.39 9.00 0.92
CA THR A 39 7.52 8.46 2.28
C THR A 39 8.17 7.09 2.30
N LEU A 40 7.87 6.24 1.34
CA LEU A 40 8.33 4.85 1.32
C LEU A 40 9.86 4.67 1.34
N PRO A 41 10.70 5.52 0.70
CA PRO A 41 12.14 5.45 0.86
C PRO A 41 12.59 5.51 2.32
N ALA A 42 12.06 6.46 3.09
CA ALA A 42 12.37 6.61 4.51
C ALA A 42 11.85 5.42 5.34
N VAL A 43 10.66 4.92 5.03
CA VAL A 43 10.08 3.73 5.69
C VAL A 43 10.94 2.49 5.43
N CYS A 44 11.42 2.30 4.22
CA CYS A 44 12.32 1.18 3.89
C CYS A 44 13.64 1.29 4.66
N GLU A 45 14.23 2.49 4.71
CA GLU A 45 15.47 2.74 5.46
C GLU A 45 15.27 2.50 6.97
N GLU A 46 14.21 3.04 7.57
CA GLU A 46 13.90 2.89 9.00
C GLU A 46 13.64 1.43 9.39
N LYS A 47 12.89 0.71 8.57
CA LYS A 47 12.56 -0.71 8.82
C LYS A 47 13.66 -1.67 8.40
N GLY A 48 14.69 -1.23 7.69
CA GLY A 48 15.73 -2.10 7.16
C GLY A 48 15.20 -3.11 6.14
N ILE A 49 14.26 -2.70 5.29
CA ILE A 49 13.63 -3.59 4.29
C ILE A 49 13.86 -3.07 2.87
N GLY A 50 13.92 -3.99 1.92
CA GLY A 50 13.90 -3.65 0.51
C GLY A 50 12.48 -3.36 -0.01
N LYS A 51 12.41 -2.74 -1.18
CA LYS A 51 11.16 -2.38 -1.86
C LYS A 51 10.25 -3.61 -2.10
N GLU A 52 10.82 -4.77 -2.28
CA GLU A 52 10.12 -6.05 -2.48
C GLU A 52 9.32 -6.50 -1.24
N LYS A 53 9.56 -5.89 -0.09
CA LYS A 53 8.76 -6.12 1.12
C LYS A 53 7.57 -5.17 1.26
N VAL A 54 7.43 -4.19 0.38
CA VAL A 54 6.30 -3.27 0.36
C VAL A 54 5.21 -3.80 -0.55
N VAL A 55 3.99 -3.88 -0.03
CA VAL A 55 2.81 -4.35 -0.77
C VAL A 55 1.69 -3.32 -0.65
N VAL A 56 1.11 -2.94 -1.78
CA VAL A 56 -0.03 -2.02 -1.83
C VAL A 56 -1.28 -2.79 -2.24
N VAL A 57 -2.28 -2.80 -1.38
CA VAL A 57 -3.57 -3.49 -1.59
C VAL A 57 -4.65 -2.47 -1.82
N SER A 58 -5.57 -2.75 -2.73
CA SER A 58 -6.74 -1.88 -2.94
C SER A 58 -8.04 -2.65 -3.13
N GLY A 59 -9.14 -1.98 -2.79
CA GLY A 59 -10.48 -2.41 -3.15
C GLY A 59 -10.93 -1.81 -4.48
N ILE A 60 -12.10 -1.21 -4.53
CA ILE A 60 -12.67 -0.58 -5.73
C ILE A 60 -13.00 0.89 -5.45
N GLY A 61 -12.74 1.73 -6.42
CA GLY A 61 -12.93 3.17 -6.41
C GLY A 61 -11.77 3.89 -7.10
N CYS A 62 -11.84 5.20 -7.19
CA CYS A 62 -10.78 5.99 -7.86
C CYS A 62 -9.43 5.85 -7.15
N SER A 63 -9.41 5.94 -5.82
CA SER A 63 -8.20 5.74 -5.01
C SER A 63 -7.62 4.33 -5.15
N SER A 64 -8.46 3.35 -5.46
CA SER A 64 -8.07 1.94 -5.61
C SER A 64 -7.23 1.66 -6.86
N ARG A 65 -7.00 2.66 -7.70
CA ARG A 65 -6.00 2.60 -8.79
C ARG A 65 -4.56 2.71 -8.28
N LEU A 66 -4.36 3.07 -7.03
CA LEU A 66 -3.04 3.31 -6.45
C LEU A 66 -2.01 2.20 -6.73
N PRO A 67 -2.33 0.89 -6.62
CA PRO A 67 -1.38 -0.18 -6.91
C PRO A 67 -0.81 -0.16 -8.33
N TYR A 68 -1.57 0.34 -9.32
CA TYR A 68 -1.08 0.45 -10.71
C TYR A 68 0.01 1.52 -10.87
N TYR A 69 -0.01 2.53 -10.00
CA TYR A 69 0.90 3.68 -10.07
C TYR A 69 2.11 3.56 -9.16
N MET A 70 2.16 2.47 -8.39
CA MET A 70 3.28 2.15 -7.50
C MET A 70 4.17 1.07 -8.11
N ASN A 71 5.47 1.26 -8.06
CA ASN A 71 6.45 0.25 -8.45
C ASN A 71 6.82 -0.63 -7.24
N THR A 72 5.81 -1.30 -6.70
CA THR A 72 5.89 -2.27 -5.61
C THR A 72 5.07 -3.50 -5.99
N TYR A 73 5.10 -4.54 -5.17
CA TYR A 73 4.06 -5.55 -5.27
C TYR A 73 2.72 -4.94 -4.91
N GLY A 74 1.67 -5.36 -5.59
CA GLY A 74 0.33 -4.83 -5.39
C GLY A 74 -0.74 -5.88 -5.59
N PHE A 75 -1.89 -5.63 -4.98
CA PHE A 75 -3.06 -6.47 -5.08
C PHE A 75 -4.30 -5.61 -5.24
N HIS A 76 -4.82 -5.52 -6.46
CA HIS A 76 -6.11 -4.88 -6.73
C HIS A 76 -7.22 -5.90 -6.54
N SER A 77 -8.06 -5.70 -5.54
CA SER A 77 -9.03 -6.70 -5.13
C SER A 77 -10.47 -6.31 -5.53
N ILE A 78 -11.43 -6.95 -4.91
CA ILE A 78 -12.85 -6.73 -5.11
C ILE A 78 -13.41 -5.71 -4.12
N HIS A 79 -14.55 -5.12 -4.43
CA HIS A 79 -15.19 -4.07 -3.64
C HIS A 79 -15.42 -4.49 -2.18
N GLY A 80 -14.90 -3.67 -1.25
CA GLY A 80 -15.03 -3.87 0.18
C GLY A 80 -14.20 -5.01 0.78
N ARG A 81 -13.25 -5.58 0.03
CA ARG A 81 -12.47 -6.74 0.50
C ARG A 81 -10.99 -6.46 0.73
N ALA A 82 -10.53 -5.25 0.44
CA ALA A 82 -9.11 -4.89 0.57
C ALA A 82 -8.57 -5.16 1.97
N THR A 83 -9.31 -4.82 3.01
CA THR A 83 -8.88 -5.02 4.39
C THR A 83 -8.73 -6.51 4.76
N ALA A 84 -9.64 -7.36 4.29
CA ALA A 84 -9.54 -8.80 4.50
C ALA A 84 -8.32 -9.39 3.80
N ILE A 85 -8.05 -8.95 2.57
CA ILE A 85 -6.90 -9.38 1.77
C ILE A 85 -5.59 -8.86 2.38
N ALA A 86 -5.52 -7.58 2.75
CA ALA A 86 -4.36 -7.00 3.41
C ALA A 86 -4.04 -7.73 4.73
N THR A 87 -5.06 -8.06 5.51
CA THR A 87 -4.92 -8.89 6.71
C THR A 87 -4.32 -10.26 6.39
N GLY A 88 -4.85 -10.93 5.36
CA GLY A 88 -4.35 -12.23 4.93
C GLY A 88 -2.89 -12.18 4.47
N ILE A 89 -2.51 -11.16 3.71
CA ILE A 89 -1.11 -10.94 3.27
C ILE A 89 -0.20 -10.77 4.48
N LYS A 90 -0.60 -9.94 5.45
CA LYS A 90 0.20 -9.70 6.66
C LYS A 90 0.33 -10.94 7.54
N VAL A 91 -0.72 -11.72 7.65
CA VAL A 91 -0.71 -12.99 8.40
C VAL A 91 0.17 -14.04 7.71
N ALA A 92 0.11 -14.11 6.38
CA ALA A 92 0.93 -15.05 5.60
C ALA A 92 2.43 -14.70 5.65
N ASN A 93 2.77 -13.43 5.68
CA ASN A 93 4.15 -12.97 5.83
C ASN A 93 4.21 -11.70 6.69
N PRO A 94 4.47 -11.82 8.00
CA PRO A 94 4.53 -10.69 8.93
C PRO A 94 5.64 -9.67 8.64
N GLU A 95 6.65 -10.04 7.85
CA GLU A 95 7.75 -9.12 7.48
C GLU A 95 7.35 -8.09 6.43
N LEU A 96 6.21 -8.27 5.76
CA LEU A 96 5.75 -7.35 4.74
C LEU A 96 5.23 -6.04 5.35
N CYS A 97 5.59 -4.94 4.71
CA CYS A 97 5.04 -3.62 4.96
C CYS A 97 3.81 -3.42 4.07
N VAL A 98 2.62 -3.63 4.63
CA VAL A 98 1.36 -3.64 3.89
C VAL A 98 0.66 -2.29 4.01
N TRP A 99 0.31 -1.73 2.85
CA TRP A 99 -0.47 -0.51 2.69
C TRP A 99 -1.77 -0.81 1.98
N GLN A 100 -2.84 -0.18 2.40
CA GLN A 100 -4.15 -0.33 1.78
C GLN A 100 -4.66 1.04 1.31
N ALA A 101 -5.16 1.09 0.08
CA ALA A 101 -5.89 2.23 -0.46
C ALA A 101 -7.34 1.84 -0.73
N SER A 102 -8.27 2.56 -0.13
CA SER A 102 -9.72 2.32 -0.29
C SER A 102 -10.47 3.64 -0.28
N GLY A 103 -11.55 3.71 -1.06
CA GLY A 103 -12.53 4.78 -0.92
C GLY A 103 -13.40 4.59 0.33
N ASP A 104 -14.12 5.62 0.71
CA ASP A 104 -15.03 5.63 1.86
C ASP A 104 -16.13 4.57 1.75
N GLY A 105 -16.82 4.49 0.62
CA GLY A 105 -17.84 3.47 0.37
C GLY A 105 -17.28 2.06 0.31
N ASP A 106 -16.06 1.91 -0.21
CA ASP A 106 -15.34 0.64 -0.29
C ASP A 106 -14.96 0.14 1.11
N ALA A 107 -14.36 0.97 1.93
CA ALA A 107 -13.87 0.59 3.25
C ALA A 107 -14.95 0.62 4.34
N LEU A 108 -15.79 1.68 4.37
CA LEU A 108 -16.68 1.96 5.50
C LEU A 108 -18.12 1.49 5.28
N ALA A 109 -18.59 1.35 4.03
CA ALA A 109 -19.90 0.79 3.72
C ALA A 109 -19.78 -0.72 3.53
N ILE A 110 -19.54 -1.18 2.31
CA ILE A 110 -19.51 -2.63 2.01
C ILE A 110 -18.37 -3.37 2.74
N GLY A 111 -17.23 -2.69 2.95
CA GLY A 111 -16.06 -3.24 3.65
C GLY A 111 -16.07 -3.07 5.16
N GLY A 112 -17.08 -2.42 5.74
CA GLY A 112 -17.11 -2.01 7.14
C GLY A 112 -16.86 -3.12 8.14
N ASN A 113 -17.39 -4.32 7.88
CA ASN A 113 -17.14 -5.50 8.71
C ASN A 113 -15.65 -5.86 8.77
N HIS A 114 -14.98 -5.92 7.64
CA HIS A 114 -13.55 -6.27 7.58
C HIS A 114 -12.68 -5.17 8.20
N PHE A 115 -13.05 -3.91 7.99
CA PHE A 115 -12.35 -2.76 8.55
C PHE A 115 -12.40 -2.77 10.08
N ILE A 116 -13.58 -2.94 10.67
CA ILE A 116 -13.76 -3.02 12.13
C ILE A 116 -12.99 -4.21 12.72
N HIS A 117 -13.02 -5.37 12.06
CA HIS A 117 -12.31 -6.55 12.53
C HIS A 117 -10.79 -6.40 12.46
N ALA A 118 -10.24 -5.72 11.46
CA ALA A 118 -8.82 -5.42 11.39
C ALA A 118 -8.37 -4.49 12.54
N ILE A 119 -9.16 -3.44 12.82
CA ILE A 119 -8.92 -2.53 13.95
C ILE A 119 -8.98 -3.29 15.27
N ARG A 120 -10.04 -4.05 15.49
CA ARG A 120 -10.23 -4.82 16.74
C ARG A 120 -9.09 -5.81 17.01
N ARG A 121 -8.52 -6.39 15.96
CA ARG A 121 -7.39 -7.32 16.04
C ARG A 121 -6.03 -6.63 16.02
N ASN A 122 -6.02 -5.31 15.89
CA ASN A 122 -4.80 -4.52 15.78
C ASN A 122 -3.83 -5.08 14.71
N VAL A 123 -4.37 -5.38 13.53
CA VAL A 123 -3.55 -5.89 12.42
C VAL A 123 -2.56 -4.81 11.98
N ASP A 124 -1.29 -5.17 11.86
CA ASP A 124 -0.21 -4.25 11.46
C ASP A 124 -0.25 -3.98 9.95
N ILE A 125 -1.22 -3.18 9.53
CA ILE A 125 -1.40 -2.67 8.16
C ILE A 125 -1.66 -1.16 8.21
N ASN A 126 -1.27 -0.46 7.16
CA ASN A 126 -1.51 0.99 6.99
C ASN A 126 -2.72 1.18 6.06
N ILE A 127 -3.76 1.87 6.51
CA ILE A 127 -4.98 2.11 5.73
C ILE A 127 -5.17 3.60 5.51
#